data_4feba95b80de0edbcad8103b8793846c
#
_entry.id   4feba95b80de0edbcad8103b8793846c
#
_cell.length_a   1.000
_cell.length_b   1.000
_cell.length_c   1.000
_cell.angle_alpha   90.00
_cell.angle_beta   90.00
_cell.angle_gamma   90.00
#
_symmetry.space_group_name_H-M   'P 1'
#
loop_
_entity.id
_entity.type
_entity.pdbx_description
1 polymer ?
#
loop_
_entity_poly.entity_id
_entity_poly.type
_entity_poly.pdbx_seq_one_letter_code
_entity_poly.pdbx_strand_id
1 'polypeptide(L)'
;MERSMNFDEILSHIGGFGKFQKILYVWICLPQVLLAFHMLISVFTGAVPPHLCRSNNTTWALPASSDAFNFSLVTGPDDDPDLSCSAPGGVPSTPLAQLNHSTALALSDDHITGVCQGGWEYSKETFHSTVATEWDLVCDNANLNNIGSSIYMFGLLVGAVLFGSLADKFGRRNIILVGLTIQSTFGVGAAFAPNFYIYVFLRFVVGTTISAVIMNAFVLGTEWTGSKHRMLAGIITDYFFGFGYITLAGLAYLIRDWRKLQLAISAPGFLFIFYIWVLPKSARWLMANQRNEEAMDLIRKAALMNGKPLQEDIEIYQGYNDMVKMEERKKDTVIDLVRTPKMRRNSCIMFYLCVSSTIPSLCLSRFVNVLVYYGLSLNISDFGMNIYLTQLIFGLVEMPARTITLFTLNRSRRISQLAFLAVGGLACLLTIFIPDDLSIIRTVLAMVGKFGITASLSIVYVYSAEVFPTVIRQSGIGMSSMCARAGGVLAPIIYLLRGVSKNAPMVLFGLCTLLGAALTLLLPETAHQPLADTIEDVEGSSISEESEEGNMKPALYEECPTRNPDIII
;
A
#
# COMPACT_ATOMS: atom_id res chain seq x y z
N MET A 1 -9.37 47.43 4.48
CA MET A 1 -9.09 46.15 5.13
C MET A 1 -8.68 45.20 4.00
N GLU A 2 -7.41 45.22 3.64
CA GLU A 2 -6.85 44.42 2.55
C GLU A 2 -6.90 42.95 2.95
N ARG A 3 -7.58 42.16 2.16
CA ARG A 3 -7.79 40.72 2.38
C ARG A 3 -6.51 40.00 1.94
N SER A 4 -5.67 39.57 2.87
CA SER A 4 -4.51 38.77 2.54
C SER A 4 -4.94 37.51 1.80
N MET A 5 -4.50 37.35 0.55
CA MET A 5 -4.82 36.17 -0.26
C MET A 5 -4.14 34.92 0.30
N ASN A 6 -4.92 33.90 0.60
CA ASN A 6 -4.40 32.60 0.99
C ASN A 6 -3.74 31.90 -0.23
N PHE A 7 -2.69 31.06 -0.01
CA PHE A 7 -2.00 30.34 -1.10
C PHE A 7 -2.95 29.52 -1.98
N ASP A 8 -4.00 28.94 -1.40
CA ASP A 8 -5.03 28.19 -2.15
C ASP A 8 -5.87 29.11 -3.05
N GLU A 9 -6.06 30.38 -2.68
CA GLU A 9 -6.70 31.40 -3.52
C GLU A 9 -5.80 31.77 -4.71
N ILE A 10 -4.48 31.93 -4.48
CA ILE A 10 -3.52 32.14 -5.56
C ILE A 10 -3.57 31.00 -6.58
N LEU A 11 -3.58 29.74 -6.11
CA LEU A 11 -3.71 28.58 -6.96
C LEU A 11 -5.03 28.58 -7.76
N SER A 12 -6.13 29.04 -7.18
CA SER A 12 -7.41 29.14 -7.89
C SER A 12 -7.39 30.22 -8.98
N HIS A 13 -6.73 31.35 -8.72
CA HIS A 13 -6.56 32.43 -9.71
C HIS A 13 -5.72 32.01 -10.91
N ILE A 14 -4.64 31.26 -10.72
CA ILE A 14 -3.81 30.72 -11.81
C ILE A 14 -4.44 29.50 -12.51
N GLY A 15 -5.67 29.11 -12.12
CA GLY A 15 -6.47 28.09 -12.82
C GLY A 15 -6.61 26.74 -12.14
N GLY A 16 -6.20 26.59 -10.86
CA GLY A 16 -6.45 25.42 -10.01
C GLY A 16 -5.93 24.07 -10.51
N PHE A 17 -6.30 23.66 -11.72
CA PHE A 17 -5.83 22.45 -12.41
C PHE A 17 -5.66 22.71 -13.92
N GLY A 18 -4.77 23.66 -14.27
CA GLY A 18 -4.46 24.07 -15.63
C GLY A 18 -3.44 23.16 -16.34
N LYS A 19 -2.88 23.65 -17.46
CA LYS A 19 -1.87 22.92 -18.26
C LYS A 19 -0.62 22.56 -17.43
N PHE A 20 -0.13 23.51 -16.64
CA PHE A 20 1.03 23.30 -15.77
C PHE A 20 0.81 22.13 -14.82
N GLN A 21 -0.31 22.12 -14.10
CA GLN A 21 -0.64 21.06 -13.15
C GLN A 21 -0.79 19.71 -13.85
N LYS A 22 -1.44 19.63 -15.01
CA LYS A 22 -1.59 18.39 -15.78
C LYS A 22 -0.23 17.80 -16.18
N ILE A 23 0.68 18.64 -16.68
CA ILE A 23 2.04 18.21 -17.05
C ILE A 23 2.82 17.76 -15.81
N LEU A 24 2.74 18.52 -14.73
CA LEU A 24 3.36 18.15 -13.46
C LEU A 24 2.88 16.78 -12.96
N TYR A 25 1.56 16.52 -13.03
CA TYR A 25 0.99 15.23 -12.61
C TYR A 25 1.47 14.07 -13.48
N VAL A 26 1.62 14.24 -14.78
CA VAL A 26 2.23 13.21 -15.63
C VAL A 26 3.63 12.85 -15.11
N TRP A 27 4.45 13.86 -14.81
CA TRP A 27 5.81 13.62 -14.30
C TRP A 27 5.81 13.01 -12.88
N ILE A 28 4.91 13.39 -12.00
CA ILE A 28 4.78 12.83 -10.65
C ILE A 28 4.28 11.38 -10.70
N CYS A 29 3.37 11.06 -11.63
CA CYS A 29 2.75 9.74 -11.73
C CYS A 29 3.67 8.70 -12.40
N LEU A 30 4.56 9.11 -13.29
CA LEU A 30 5.43 8.19 -14.03
C LEU A 30 6.30 7.31 -13.10
N PRO A 31 6.97 7.83 -12.05
CA PRO A 31 7.69 7.01 -11.09
C PRO A 31 6.82 6.02 -10.32
N GLN A 32 5.52 6.28 -10.17
CA GLN A 32 4.62 5.38 -9.44
C GLN A 32 4.54 3.99 -10.07
N VAL A 33 4.73 3.91 -11.39
CA VAL A 33 4.81 2.63 -12.11
C VAL A 33 6.02 1.81 -11.62
N LEU A 34 7.19 2.44 -11.49
CA LEU A 34 8.38 1.75 -10.98
C LEU A 34 8.27 1.41 -9.50
N LEU A 35 7.59 2.25 -8.72
CA LEU A 35 7.35 1.97 -7.30
C LEU A 35 6.48 0.72 -7.14
N ALA A 36 5.45 0.57 -7.98
CA ALA A 36 4.62 -0.63 -8.00
C ALA A 36 5.43 -1.89 -8.35
N PHE A 37 6.38 -1.79 -9.29
CA PHE A 37 7.28 -2.90 -9.62
C PHE A 37 8.06 -3.37 -8.40
N HIS A 38 8.73 -2.45 -7.69
CA HIS A 38 9.53 -2.78 -6.52
C HIS A 38 8.71 -3.28 -5.33
N MET A 39 7.46 -2.83 -5.19
CA MET A 39 6.57 -3.29 -4.12
C MET A 39 6.06 -4.71 -4.33
N LEU A 40 5.85 -5.11 -5.58
CA LEU A 40 5.17 -6.36 -5.91
C LEU A 40 6.07 -7.42 -6.53
N ILE A 41 7.32 -7.09 -6.86
CA ILE A 41 8.25 -8.04 -7.49
C ILE A 41 8.48 -9.28 -6.62
N SER A 42 8.40 -9.18 -5.29
CA SER A 42 8.58 -10.31 -4.37
C SER A 42 7.61 -11.46 -4.64
N VAL A 43 6.45 -11.20 -5.25
CA VAL A 43 5.50 -12.22 -5.72
C VAL A 43 6.17 -13.20 -6.69
N PHE A 44 7.00 -12.68 -7.59
CA PHE A 44 7.69 -13.48 -8.61
C PHE A 44 9.08 -13.93 -8.15
N THR A 45 9.84 -13.04 -7.52
CA THR A 45 11.20 -13.36 -7.06
C THR A 45 11.24 -14.28 -5.86
N GLY A 46 10.23 -14.20 -4.99
CA GLY A 46 10.07 -15.07 -3.82
C GLY A 46 9.21 -16.30 -4.08
N ALA A 47 8.74 -16.53 -5.31
CA ALA A 47 7.94 -17.71 -5.64
C ALA A 47 8.77 -19.00 -5.46
N VAL A 48 8.15 -20.01 -4.83
CA VAL A 48 8.74 -21.33 -4.63
C VAL A 48 8.13 -22.28 -5.67
N PRO A 49 8.88 -22.69 -6.70
CA PRO A 49 8.40 -23.70 -7.64
C PRO A 49 8.38 -25.10 -6.99
N PRO A 50 7.66 -26.07 -7.58
CA PRO A 50 7.72 -27.46 -7.14
C PRO A 50 9.17 -27.97 -7.07
N HIS A 51 9.53 -28.67 -5.99
CA HIS A 51 10.89 -29.08 -5.72
C HIS A 51 10.94 -30.48 -5.10
N LEU A 52 12.07 -31.17 -5.30
CA LEU A 52 12.35 -32.49 -4.79
C LEU A 52 13.74 -32.54 -4.16
N CYS A 53 13.91 -33.37 -3.14
CA CYS A 53 15.19 -33.63 -2.53
C CYS A 53 16.07 -34.49 -3.45
N ARG A 54 17.30 -34.04 -3.74
CA ARG A 54 18.29 -34.81 -4.51
C ARG A 54 18.90 -35.90 -3.66
N SER A 55 18.72 -37.18 -4.02
CA SER A 55 19.36 -38.29 -3.36
C SER A 55 20.77 -38.53 -3.93
N ASN A 56 21.81 -38.57 -3.07
CA ASN A 56 23.22 -38.75 -3.49
C ASN A 56 23.58 -40.16 -3.93
N ASN A 57 22.69 -41.18 -3.81
CA ASN A 57 23.07 -42.58 -3.96
C ASN A 57 22.24 -43.42 -4.93
N THR A 58 21.36 -42.83 -5.72
CA THR A 58 20.64 -43.60 -6.74
C THR A 58 20.68 -42.87 -8.08
N THR A 59 21.59 -43.31 -8.95
CA THR A 59 21.40 -43.22 -10.38
C THR A 59 20.10 -43.98 -10.72
N TRP A 60 18.95 -43.31 -10.66
CA TRP A 60 17.76 -43.81 -11.28
C TRP A 60 18.03 -43.78 -12.78
N ALA A 61 18.45 -44.90 -13.33
CA ALA A 61 18.46 -45.13 -14.77
C ALA A 61 16.98 -45.14 -15.21
N LEU A 62 16.44 -43.95 -15.51
CA LEU A 62 15.22 -43.82 -16.24
C LEU A 62 15.42 -44.44 -17.63
N PRO A 63 14.48 -45.24 -18.14
CA PRO A 63 14.53 -45.72 -19.52
C PRO A 63 14.59 -44.48 -20.44
N ALA A 64 15.58 -44.50 -21.34
CA ALA A 64 15.87 -43.44 -22.29
C ALA A 64 14.78 -43.35 -23.38
N SER A 65 13.57 -42.94 -23.02
CA SER A 65 12.52 -42.59 -23.99
C SER A 65 11.40 -41.84 -23.27
N SER A 66 11.45 -40.57 -23.32
CA SER A 66 10.40 -39.55 -23.46
C SER A 66 10.67 -38.29 -22.67
N ASP A 67 10.66 -37.19 -23.37
CA ASP A 67 10.86 -35.80 -22.94
C ASP A 67 9.68 -35.27 -22.11
N ALA A 68 9.34 -35.90 -20.99
CA ALA A 68 8.43 -35.32 -20.02
C ALA A 68 8.60 -36.03 -18.67
N PHE A 69 9.46 -35.50 -17.83
CA PHE A 69 9.43 -35.82 -16.41
C PHE A 69 8.09 -35.27 -15.86
N ASN A 70 7.09 -36.15 -15.74
CA ASN A 70 5.82 -35.79 -15.10
C ASN A 70 6.06 -35.58 -13.61
N PHE A 71 6.36 -34.35 -13.19
CA PHE A 71 6.48 -33.88 -11.82
C PHE A 71 5.20 -34.18 -10.99
N SER A 72 4.08 -34.37 -11.67
CA SER A 72 2.77 -34.73 -11.10
C SER A 72 2.65 -36.17 -10.58
N LEU A 73 3.62 -37.04 -10.84
CA LEU A 73 3.56 -38.47 -10.43
C LEU A 73 4.16 -38.70 -9.03
N VAL A 74 4.87 -37.71 -8.47
CA VAL A 74 5.52 -37.83 -7.14
C VAL A 74 4.75 -37.05 -6.08
N THR A 75 3.93 -36.07 -6.47
CA THR A 75 2.96 -35.44 -5.59
C THR A 75 1.72 -36.29 -5.56
N GLY A 76 1.45 -36.98 -4.45
CA GLY A 76 0.15 -37.64 -4.23
C GLY A 76 -0.98 -36.61 -4.33
N PRO A 77 -2.25 -37.05 -4.45
CA PRO A 77 -3.40 -36.16 -4.58
C PRO A 77 -3.62 -35.23 -3.38
N ASP A 78 -2.89 -35.41 -2.30
CA ASP A 78 -2.86 -34.52 -1.14
C ASP A 78 -1.55 -33.72 -1.18
N ASP A 79 -1.64 -32.40 -1.43
CA ASP A 79 -0.56 -31.41 -1.33
C ASP A 79 -0.05 -31.31 0.13
N ASP A 80 0.55 -32.37 0.64
CA ASP A 80 1.18 -32.34 1.97
C ASP A 80 2.59 -31.74 1.81
N PRO A 81 2.85 -30.52 2.28
CA PRO A 81 4.15 -29.87 2.17
C PRO A 81 5.27 -30.64 2.88
N ASP A 82 4.93 -31.52 3.83
CA ASP A 82 5.90 -32.35 4.55
C ASP A 82 6.50 -33.46 3.68
N LEU A 83 5.81 -33.93 2.63
CA LEU A 83 6.31 -34.98 1.75
C LEU A 83 7.42 -34.48 0.82
N SER A 84 7.37 -33.20 0.39
CA SER A 84 8.42 -32.60 -0.45
C SER A 84 9.71 -32.31 0.32
N CYS A 85 9.61 -32.20 1.65
CA CYS A 85 10.74 -31.89 2.54
C CYS A 85 11.43 -33.15 3.09
N SER A 86 10.85 -34.33 2.91
CA SER A 86 11.43 -35.59 3.37
C SER A 86 12.30 -36.23 2.28
N ALA A 87 13.49 -36.67 2.61
CA ALA A 87 14.24 -37.55 1.71
C ALA A 87 13.42 -38.86 1.54
N PRO A 88 13.17 -39.35 0.31
CA PRO A 88 12.56 -40.65 0.15
C PRO A 88 13.46 -41.68 0.85
N GLY A 89 13.00 -42.20 1.99
CA GLY A 89 13.67 -43.25 2.75
C GLY A 89 13.94 -44.42 1.80
N GLY A 90 15.15 -44.96 1.86
CA GLY A 90 15.62 -45.97 0.93
C GLY A 90 14.64 -47.08 0.71
N VAL A 91 14.02 -47.10 -0.48
CA VAL A 91 13.22 -48.22 -0.95
C VAL A 91 14.16 -49.38 -1.11
N PRO A 92 13.88 -50.56 -0.50
CA PRO A 92 14.72 -51.73 -0.70
C PRO A 92 14.78 -52.05 -2.21
N SER A 93 15.94 -52.47 -2.68
CA SER A 93 16.30 -52.72 -4.08
C SER A 93 15.55 -53.92 -4.71
N THR A 94 14.25 -54.06 -4.40
CA THR A 94 13.38 -55.04 -5.03
C THR A 94 12.49 -54.39 -6.11
N PRO A 95 12.41 -54.97 -7.33
CA PRO A 95 11.60 -54.38 -8.41
C PRO A 95 10.15 -54.30 -7.98
N LEU A 96 9.53 -53.14 -8.21
CA LEU A 96 8.12 -52.78 -7.86
C LEU A 96 7.05 -53.77 -8.38
N ALA A 97 7.42 -54.74 -9.24
CA ALA A 97 6.52 -55.74 -9.84
C ALA A 97 6.09 -56.86 -8.88
N GLN A 98 6.61 -56.93 -7.65
CA GLN A 98 6.32 -58.02 -6.69
C GLN A 98 5.84 -57.59 -5.31
N LEU A 99 5.49 -56.31 -5.11
CA LEU A 99 4.94 -55.86 -3.82
C LEU A 99 3.43 -56.08 -3.78
N ASN A 100 2.99 -57.00 -2.93
CA ASN A 100 1.59 -57.20 -2.58
C ASN A 100 1.02 -55.99 -1.86
N HIS A 101 -0.26 -55.67 -2.07
CA HIS A 101 -0.99 -54.52 -1.55
C HIS A 101 -0.89 -54.34 -0.01
N SER A 102 -0.61 -55.41 0.74
CA SER A 102 -0.44 -55.43 2.19
C SER A 102 0.93 -54.91 2.66
N THR A 103 1.97 -54.94 1.81
CA THR A 103 3.30 -54.46 2.13
C THR A 103 3.44 -52.96 1.86
N ALA A 104 2.64 -52.41 0.96
CA ALA A 104 2.60 -50.96 0.69
C ALA A 104 1.97 -50.19 1.86
N LEU A 105 1.02 -50.79 2.57
CA LEU A 105 0.38 -50.19 3.76
C LEU A 105 1.27 -50.21 5.01
N ALA A 106 2.22 -51.16 5.10
CA ALA A 106 3.16 -51.23 6.24
C ALA A 106 4.35 -50.27 6.11
N LEU A 107 4.61 -49.70 4.94
CA LEU A 107 5.64 -48.69 4.67
C LEU A 107 5.19 -47.26 4.99
N SER A 108 3.94 -47.05 5.36
CA SER A 108 3.38 -45.72 5.66
C SER A 108 3.61 -45.25 7.09
N ASP A 109 4.08 -46.14 8.00
CA ASP A 109 4.19 -45.78 9.42
C ASP A 109 5.62 -45.50 9.93
N ASP A 110 6.66 -45.77 9.13
CA ASP A 110 8.03 -45.36 9.45
C ASP A 110 8.46 -44.13 8.67
N HIS A 111 8.00 -42.96 9.10
CA HIS A 111 8.52 -41.67 8.66
C HIS A 111 10.00 -41.52 9.07
N ILE A 112 10.92 -42.07 8.27
CA ILE A 112 12.34 -41.69 8.38
C ILE A 112 12.46 -40.29 7.76
N THR A 113 12.24 -39.26 8.58
CA THR A 113 12.52 -37.88 8.25
C THR A 113 14.03 -37.67 8.15
N GLY A 114 14.60 -37.95 6.99
CA GLY A 114 15.98 -37.65 6.66
C GLY A 114 16.10 -36.21 6.20
N VAL A 115 16.94 -35.40 6.80
CA VAL A 115 17.32 -34.08 6.30
C VAL A 115 17.90 -34.26 4.89
N CYS A 116 17.43 -33.43 3.92
CA CYS A 116 17.89 -33.45 2.55
C CYS A 116 19.37 -33.01 2.48
N GLN A 117 20.32 -33.97 2.39
CA GLN A 117 21.76 -33.69 2.33
C GLN A 117 22.29 -33.42 0.92
N GLY A 118 21.54 -33.79 -0.11
CA GLY A 118 21.94 -33.70 -1.52
C GLY A 118 21.57 -32.38 -2.22
N GLY A 119 20.92 -31.45 -1.52
CA GLY A 119 20.36 -30.24 -2.11
C GLY A 119 19.02 -30.47 -2.80
N TRP A 120 18.48 -29.43 -3.43
CA TRP A 120 17.13 -29.42 -4.01
C TRP A 120 17.18 -29.36 -5.53
N GLU A 121 16.22 -29.99 -6.18
CA GLU A 121 15.98 -29.89 -7.61
C GLU A 121 14.62 -29.22 -7.83
N TYR A 122 14.60 -28.12 -8.63
CA TYR A 122 13.44 -27.27 -8.83
C TYR A 122 12.89 -27.40 -10.23
N SER A 123 11.56 -27.39 -10.36
CA SER A 123 10.90 -27.32 -11.65
C SER A 123 11.17 -25.98 -12.36
N LYS A 124 11.52 -26.02 -13.64
CA LYS A 124 11.84 -24.84 -14.47
C LYS A 124 10.71 -24.46 -15.44
N GLU A 125 9.51 -25.05 -15.29
CA GLU A 125 8.38 -24.77 -16.18
C GLU A 125 7.90 -23.32 -16.07
N THR A 126 7.70 -22.84 -14.83
CA THR A 126 7.17 -21.50 -14.58
C THR A 126 8.28 -20.47 -14.42
N PHE A 127 9.35 -20.81 -13.70
CA PHE A 127 10.48 -19.92 -13.39
C PHE A 127 11.79 -20.57 -13.77
N HIS A 128 12.70 -19.82 -14.39
CA HIS A 128 14.05 -20.30 -14.62
C HIS A 128 14.93 -20.23 -13.35
N SER A 129 14.75 -19.16 -12.59
CA SER A 129 15.42 -18.92 -11.30
C SER A 129 14.60 -17.97 -10.46
N THR A 130 14.55 -18.21 -9.15
CA THR A 130 13.95 -17.33 -8.13
C THR A 130 14.94 -17.15 -6.97
N VAL A 131 14.68 -16.21 -6.08
CA VAL A 131 15.42 -16.01 -4.83
C VAL A 131 15.35 -17.29 -3.96
N ALA A 132 14.20 -17.94 -3.96
CA ALA A 132 13.99 -19.18 -3.22
C ALA A 132 14.82 -20.34 -3.79
N THR A 133 14.92 -20.46 -5.12
CA THR A 133 15.69 -21.55 -5.75
C THR A 133 17.19 -21.32 -5.73
N GLU A 134 17.66 -20.07 -5.66
CA GLU A 134 19.08 -19.76 -5.68
C GLU A 134 19.74 -19.93 -4.30
N TRP A 135 18.99 -19.69 -3.23
CA TRP A 135 19.50 -19.78 -1.86
C TRP A 135 18.81 -20.88 -1.03
N ASP A 136 18.12 -21.82 -1.69
CA ASP A 136 17.44 -22.97 -1.08
C ASP A 136 16.52 -22.56 0.08
N LEU A 137 15.64 -21.57 -0.18
CA LEU A 137 14.69 -21.06 0.81
C LEU A 137 13.42 -21.91 0.85
N VAL A 138 13.60 -23.19 1.12
CA VAL A 138 12.53 -24.20 1.22
C VAL A 138 12.66 -24.96 2.52
N CYS A 139 11.62 -25.67 2.91
CA CYS A 139 11.59 -26.51 4.12
C CYS A 139 12.02 -25.74 5.38
N ASP A 140 13.14 -26.06 5.99
CA ASP A 140 13.63 -25.39 7.20
C ASP A 140 13.88 -23.89 7.01
N ASN A 141 14.27 -23.49 5.79
CA ASN A 141 14.56 -22.11 5.43
C ASN A 141 13.37 -21.35 4.79
N ALA A 142 12.22 -21.98 4.61
CA ALA A 142 11.05 -21.38 3.95
C ALA A 142 10.60 -20.06 4.59
N ASN A 143 10.74 -19.96 5.91
CA ASN A 143 10.37 -18.78 6.70
C ASN A 143 11.22 -17.55 6.35
N LEU A 144 12.46 -17.71 5.90
CA LEU A 144 13.37 -16.60 5.59
C LEU A 144 12.85 -15.72 4.45
N ASN A 145 12.15 -16.30 3.47
CA ASN A 145 11.57 -15.55 2.35
C ASN A 145 10.52 -14.54 2.84
N ASN A 146 9.63 -14.97 3.73
CA ASN A 146 8.59 -14.12 4.32
C ASN A 146 9.21 -13.05 5.24
N ILE A 147 10.22 -13.41 6.02
CA ILE A 147 10.98 -12.48 6.87
C ILE A 147 11.68 -11.43 6.00
N GLY A 148 12.29 -11.81 4.87
CA GLY A 148 12.89 -10.88 3.92
C GLY A 148 11.88 -9.87 3.36
N SER A 149 10.68 -10.33 3.03
CA SER A 149 9.57 -9.47 2.60
C SER A 149 9.11 -8.51 3.71
N SER A 150 9.07 -8.97 4.96
CA SER A 150 8.73 -8.13 6.12
C SER A 150 9.79 -7.08 6.40
N ILE A 151 11.08 -7.40 6.25
CA ILE A 151 12.19 -6.44 6.39
C ILE A 151 12.11 -5.36 5.31
N TYR A 152 11.75 -5.71 4.08
CA TYR A 152 11.47 -4.74 3.02
C TYR A 152 10.32 -3.79 3.40
N MET A 153 9.21 -4.33 3.90
CA MET A 153 8.07 -3.52 4.37
C MET A 153 8.43 -2.65 5.59
N PHE A 154 9.29 -3.15 6.47
CA PHE A 154 9.84 -2.36 7.57
C PHE A 154 10.68 -1.19 7.04
N GLY A 155 11.39 -1.37 5.93
CA GLY A 155 12.05 -0.28 5.22
C GLY A 155 11.08 0.85 4.84
N LEU A 156 9.89 0.52 4.34
CA LEU A 156 8.87 1.54 4.02
C LEU A 156 8.44 2.34 5.26
N LEU A 157 8.32 1.69 6.42
CA LEU A 157 7.99 2.34 7.68
C LEU A 157 9.09 3.32 8.12
N VAL A 158 10.34 2.87 8.14
CA VAL A 158 11.51 3.69 8.50
C VAL A 158 11.68 4.84 7.53
N GLY A 159 11.52 4.59 6.24
CA GLY A 159 11.62 5.60 5.18
C GLY A 159 10.60 6.72 5.32
N ALA A 160 9.38 6.42 5.74
CA ALA A 160 8.35 7.42 5.97
C ALA A 160 8.73 8.42 7.06
N VAL A 161 9.30 7.95 8.15
CA VAL A 161 9.73 8.80 9.28
C VAL A 161 10.94 9.63 8.90
N LEU A 162 11.98 8.98 8.34
CA LEU A 162 13.22 9.64 7.96
C LEU A 162 13.02 10.70 6.87
N PHE A 163 12.45 10.31 5.75
CA PHE A 163 12.35 11.19 4.58
C PHE A 163 11.20 12.19 4.68
N GLY A 164 10.22 11.98 5.57
CA GLY A 164 9.24 13.00 5.93
C GLY A 164 9.95 14.22 6.53
N SER A 165 10.74 14.03 7.58
CA SER A 165 11.49 15.09 8.24
C SER A 165 12.56 15.73 7.34
N LEU A 166 13.26 14.92 6.51
CA LEU A 166 14.24 15.44 5.56
C LEU A 166 13.58 16.29 4.46
N ALA A 167 12.38 15.94 4.04
CA ALA A 167 11.67 16.68 2.98
C ALA A 167 11.24 18.08 3.44
N ASP A 168 10.94 18.25 4.71
CA ASP A 168 10.64 19.56 5.28
C ASP A 168 11.89 20.44 5.33
N LYS A 169 13.07 19.85 5.57
CA LYS A 169 14.35 20.57 5.63
C LYS A 169 14.95 20.87 4.25
N PHE A 170 14.96 19.89 3.33
CA PHE A 170 15.67 19.96 2.05
C PHE A 170 14.75 20.20 0.84
N GLY A 171 13.44 20.17 1.04
CA GLY A 171 12.43 20.33 0.00
C GLY A 171 12.04 19.02 -0.69
N ARG A 172 10.78 18.93 -1.08
CA ARG A 172 10.14 17.70 -1.63
C ARG A 172 10.82 17.20 -2.88
N ARG A 173 11.13 18.10 -3.83
CA ARG A 173 11.81 17.76 -5.09
C ARG A 173 13.15 17.06 -4.86
N ASN A 174 13.99 17.60 -3.99
CA ASN A 174 15.33 17.05 -3.77
C ASN A 174 15.25 15.64 -3.15
N ILE A 175 14.31 15.42 -2.24
CA ILE A 175 14.09 14.10 -1.64
C ILE A 175 13.58 13.09 -2.66
N ILE A 176 12.71 13.48 -3.59
CA ILE A 176 12.26 12.61 -4.69
C ILE A 176 13.46 12.20 -5.56
N LEU A 177 14.32 13.14 -5.95
CA LEU A 177 15.50 12.88 -6.79
C LEU A 177 16.50 11.93 -6.09
N VAL A 178 16.83 12.24 -4.84
CA VAL A 178 17.73 11.39 -4.01
C VAL A 178 17.11 10.00 -3.83
N GLY A 179 15.82 9.94 -3.53
CA GLY A 179 15.09 8.68 -3.36
C GLY A 179 15.13 7.81 -4.61
N LEU A 180 14.83 8.37 -5.78
CA LEU A 180 14.87 7.65 -7.06
C LEU A 180 16.29 7.17 -7.43
N THR A 181 17.31 7.97 -7.15
CA THR A 181 18.71 7.60 -7.42
C THR A 181 19.14 6.44 -6.52
N ILE A 182 18.88 6.52 -5.21
CA ILE A 182 19.20 5.45 -4.26
C ILE A 182 18.40 4.19 -4.62
N GLN A 183 17.10 4.31 -4.90
CA GLN A 183 16.25 3.19 -5.30
C GLN A 183 16.82 2.45 -6.50
N SER A 184 17.21 3.17 -7.56
CA SER A 184 17.75 2.57 -8.77
C SER A 184 19.11 1.90 -8.51
N THR A 185 20.01 2.57 -7.79
CA THR A 185 21.35 2.05 -7.48
C THR A 185 21.28 0.78 -6.63
N PHE A 186 20.53 0.81 -5.52
CA PHE A 186 20.37 -0.33 -4.63
C PHE A 186 19.48 -1.42 -5.24
N GLY A 187 18.51 -1.04 -6.07
CA GLY A 187 17.70 -1.97 -6.84
C GLY A 187 18.49 -2.77 -7.85
N VAL A 188 19.41 -2.11 -8.59
CA VAL A 188 20.38 -2.78 -9.48
C VAL A 188 21.36 -3.62 -8.65
N GLY A 189 21.89 -3.07 -7.54
CA GLY A 189 22.76 -3.82 -6.64
C GLY A 189 22.13 -5.13 -6.12
N ALA A 190 20.82 -5.13 -5.85
CA ALA A 190 20.12 -6.32 -5.40
C ALA A 190 20.10 -7.45 -6.46
N ALA A 191 20.18 -7.12 -7.77
CA ALA A 191 20.30 -8.11 -8.83
C ALA A 191 21.66 -8.83 -8.84
N PHE A 192 22.70 -8.25 -8.20
CA PHE A 192 24.04 -8.79 -8.11
C PHE A 192 24.38 -9.27 -6.69
N ALA A 193 23.41 -9.38 -5.81
CA ALA A 193 23.65 -9.83 -4.43
C ALA A 193 24.26 -11.24 -4.39
N PRO A 194 25.36 -11.45 -3.64
CA PRO A 194 26.05 -12.74 -3.57
C PRO A 194 25.37 -13.72 -2.59
N ASN A 195 24.60 -13.24 -1.64
CA ASN A 195 23.87 -14.04 -0.68
C ASN A 195 22.55 -13.39 -0.27
N PHE A 196 21.67 -14.18 0.36
CA PHE A 196 20.34 -13.76 0.77
C PHE A 196 20.33 -12.55 1.72
N TYR A 197 21.25 -12.50 2.68
CA TYR A 197 21.27 -11.43 3.69
C TYR A 197 21.60 -10.07 3.08
N ILE A 198 22.56 -10.04 2.13
CA ILE A 198 22.91 -8.83 1.39
C ILE A 198 21.72 -8.42 0.50
N TYR A 199 21.07 -9.36 -0.16
CA TYR A 199 19.86 -9.09 -0.94
C TYR A 199 18.77 -8.43 -0.07
N VAL A 200 18.47 -8.98 1.10
CA VAL A 200 17.47 -8.44 2.03
C VAL A 200 17.85 -7.04 2.51
N PHE A 201 19.13 -6.80 2.82
CA PHE A 201 19.61 -5.46 3.20
C PHE A 201 19.44 -4.44 2.07
N LEU A 202 19.82 -4.79 0.83
CA LEU A 202 19.64 -3.91 -0.32
C LEU A 202 18.15 -3.64 -0.59
N ARG A 203 17.30 -4.64 -0.44
CA ARG A 203 15.83 -4.51 -0.54
C ARG A 203 15.26 -3.62 0.57
N PHE A 204 15.77 -3.72 1.79
CA PHE A 204 15.40 -2.82 2.89
C PHE A 204 15.68 -1.36 2.53
N VAL A 205 16.87 -1.04 2.00
CA VAL A 205 17.21 0.32 1.55
C VAL A 205 16.28 0.78 0.42
N VAL A 206 15.98 -0.07 -0.55
CA VAL A 206 15.00 0.22 -1.60
C VAL A 206 13.63 0.54 -0.98
N GLY A 207 13.19 -0.22 0.01
CA GLY A 207 11.93 0.03 0.74
C GLY A 207 11.89 1.41 1.38
N THR A 208 12.97 1.87 2.03
CA THR A 208 13.03 3.21 2.64
C THR A 208 12.86 4.32 1.60
N THR A 209 13.47 4.18 0.43
CA THR A 209 13.42 5.20 -0.63
C THR A 209 12.09 5.22 -1.37
N ILE A 210 11.42 4.08 -1.52
CA ILE A 210 10.06 4.03 -2.10
C ILE A 210 9.10 4.88 -1.27
N SER A 211 9.13 4.74 0.05
CA SER A 211 8.29 5.56 0.93
C SER A 211 8.59 7.05 0.79
N ALA A 212 9.88 7.41 0.64
CA ALA A 212 10.31 8.77 0.39
C ALA A 212 9.69 9.34 -0.89
N VAL A 213 9.75 8.59 -2.00
CA VAL A 213 9.23 9.04 -3.30
C VAL A 213 7.71 9.14 -3.28
N ILE A 214 6.99 8.11 -2.80
CA ILE A 214 5.51 8.12 -2.76
C ILE A 214 4.99 9.33 -1.99
N MET A 215 5.47 9.54 -0.75
CA MET A 215 4.97 10.60 0.11
C MET A 215 5.26 11.98 -0.46
N ASN A 216 6.51 12.21 -0.89
CA ASN A 216 6.92 13.52 -1.36
C ASN A 216 6.35 13.86 -2.74
N ALA A 217 6.15 12.86 -3.62
CA ALA A 217 5.47 13.05 -4.89
C ALA A 217 4.00 13.46 -4.68
N PHE A 218 3.29 12.77 -3.78
CA PHE A 218 1.93 13.12 -3.42
C PHE A 218 1.83 14.53 -2.82
N VAL A 219 2.69 14.86 -1.86
CA VAL A 219 2.70 16.19 -1.22
C VAL A 219 3.02 17.28 -2.26
N LEU A 220 4.04 17.08 -3.09
CA LEU A 220 4.38 18.04 -4.16
C LEU A 220 3.21 18.25 -5.12
N GLY A 221 2.51 17.19 -5.51
CA GLY A 221 1.33 17.26 -6.36
C GLY A 221 0.19 18.05 -5.71
N THR A 222 -0.10 17.79 -4.45
CA THR A 222 -1.18 18.48 -3.70
C THR A 222 -0.84 19.94 -3.41
N GLU A 223 0.44 20.28 -3.22
CA GLU A 223 0.90 21.67 -3.02
C GLU A 223 0.72 22.53 -4.28
N TRP A 224 0.70 21.94 -5.49
CA TRP A 224 0.43 22.62 -6.74
C TRP A 224 -1.01 22.51 -7.23
N THR A 225 -1.88 21.79 -6.53
CA THR A 225 -3.27 21.55 -6.94
C THR A 225 -4.24 22.30 -6.03
N GLY A 226 -5.19 23.02 -6.63
CA GLY A 226 -6.26 23.66 -5.91
C GLY A 226 -7.12 22.65 -5.13
N SER A 227 -7.67 23.07 -4.00
CA SER A 227 -8.42 22.21 -3.05
C SER A 227 -9.49 21.34 -3.71
N LYS A 228 -10.24 21.90 -4.68
CA LYS A 228 -11.32 21.20 -5.42
C LYS A 228 -10.85 19.97 -6.21
N HIS A 229 -9.57 19.91 -6.62
CA HIS A 229 -9.06 18.87 -7.50
C HIS A 229 -8.10 17.90 -6.81
N ARG A 230 -7.78 18.10 -5.53
CA ARG A 230 -6.81 17.26 -4.77
C ARG A 230 -7.22 15.79 -4.71
N MET A 231 -8.51 15.51 -4.54
CA MET A 231 -9.02 14.13 -4.52
C MET A 231 -8.83 13.43 -5.87
N LEU A 232 -9.24 14.10 -6.97
CA LEU A 232 -9.07 13.57 -8.32
C LEU A 232 -7.59 13.31 -8.64
N ALA A 233 -6.73 14.22 -8.25
CA ALA A 233 -5.29 14.12 -8.42
C ALA A 233 -4.68 12.93 -7.68
N GLY A 234 -5.12 12.65 -6.46
CA GLY A 234 -4.73 11.46 -5.70
C GLY A 234 -5.11 10.16 -6.42
N ILE A 235 -6.34 10.07 -6.91
CA ILE A 235 -6.83 8.89 -7.63
C ILE A 235 -6.07 8.67 -8.95
N ILE A 236 -5.73 9.74 -9.68
CA ILE A 236 -4.90 9.63 -10.89
C ILE A 236 -3.55 8.99 -10.55
N THR A 237 -2.91 9.39 -9.44
CA THR A 237 -1.65 8.80 -8.99
C THR A 237 -1.79 7.30 -8.72
N ASP A 238 -2.89 6.91 -8.09
CA ASP A 238 -3.21 5.51 -7.81
C ASP A 238 -3.45 4.66 -9.06
N TYR A 239 -4.01 5.25 -10.14
CA TYR A 239 -4.14 4.53 -11.42
C TYR A 239 -2.78 4.18 -12.03
N PHE A 240 -1.78 5.05 -11.93
CA PHE A 240 -0.43 4.74 -12.41
C PHE A 240 0.22 3.62 -11.60
N PHE A 241 -0.06 3.54 -10.30
CA PHE A 241 0.36 2.40 -9.49
C PHE A 241 -0.31 1.10 -9.96
N GLY A 242 -1.62 1.10 -10.20
CA GLY A 242 -2.35 -0.04 -10.77
C GLY A 242 -1.86 -0.44 -12.16
N PHE A 243 -1.53 0.54 -13.03
CA PHE A 243 -0.91 0.27 -14.32
C PHE A 243 0.46 -0.41 -14.16
N GLY A 244 1.27 0.01 -13.18
CA GLY A 244 2.51 -0.67 -12.83
C GLY A 244 2.27 -2.12 -12.39
N TYR A 245 1.22 -2.38 -11.62
CA TYR A 245 0.82 -3.73 -11.20
C TYR A 245 0.60 -4.64 -12.42
N ILE A 246 -0.17 -4.18 -13.40
CA ILE A 246 -0.47 -4.90 -14.65
C ILE A 246 0.80 -5.11 -15.48
N THR A 247 1.60 -4.06 -15.66
CA THR A 247 2.81 -4.11 -16.48
C THR A 247 3.86 -5.06 -15.89
N LEU A 248 3.98 -5.13 -14.55
CA LEU A 248 4.88 -6.06 -13.88
C LEU A 248 4.54 -7.52 -14.20
N ALA A 249 3.25 -7.88 -14.27
CA ALA A 249 2.83 -9.23 -14.64
C ALA A 249 3.34 -9.60 -16.06
N GLY A 250 3.23 -8.68 -17.02
CA GLY A 250 3.77 -8.85 -18.37
C GLY A 250 5.29 -8.97 -18.41
N LEU A 251 6.00 -8.12 -17.68
CA LEU A 251 7.47 -8.19 -17.60
C LEU A 251 7.94 -9.50 -16.97
N ALA A 252 7.30 -9.95 -15.90
CA ALA A 252 7.64 -11.20 -15.22
C ALA A 252 7.37 -12.43 -16.09
N TYR A 253 6.30 -12.40 -16.93
CA TYR A 253 6.03 -13.45 -17.90
C TYR A 253 7.12 -13.58 -18.97
N LEU A 254 7.64 -12.43 -19.44
CA LEU A 254 8.72 -12.38 -20.44
C LEU A 254 10.09 -12.71 -19.82
N ILE A 255 10.35 -12.28 -18.59
CA ILE A 255 11.64 -12.41 -17.91
C ILE A 255 11.46 -13.32 -16.70
N ARG A 256 11.66 -14.64 -16.90
CA ARG A 256 11.47 -15.68 -15.87
C ARG A 256 12.66 -15.89 -14.94
N ASP A 257 13.70 -15.07 -15.07
CA ASP A 257 14.89 -15.04 -14.23
C ASP A 257 14.82 -13.84 -13.29
N TRP A 258 14.89 -14.07 -11.98
CA TRP A 258 14.70 -13.04 -10.99
C TRP A 258 15.76 -11.93 -11.04
N ARG A 259 17.01 -12.27 -11.34
CA ARG A 259 18.10 -11.28 -11.43
C ARG A 259 17.89 -10.33 -12.62
N LYS A 260 17.54 -10.88 -13.77
CA LYS A 260 17.21 -10.11 -14.98
C LYS A 260 15.94 -9.29 -14.77
N LEU A 261 14.92 -9.85 -14.11
CA LEU A 261 13.70 -9.11 -13.77
C LEU A 261 13.98 -7.96 -12.82
N GLN A 262 14.77 -8.19 -11.76
CA GLN A 262 15.19 -7.16 -10.81
C GLN A 262 15.96 -6.03 -11.53
N LEU A 263 16.85 -6.38 -12.46
CA LEU A 263 17.59 -5.41 -13.26
C LEU A 263 16.65 -4.62 -14.19
N ALA A 264 15.73 -5.31 -14.88
CA ALA A 264 14.79 -4.70 -15.82
C ALA A 264 13.86 -3.67 -15.17
N ILE A 265 13.47 -3.88 -13.90
CA ILE A 265 12.61 -2.92 -13.17
C ILE A 265 13.41 -1.79 -12.50
N SER A 266 14.71 -2.00 -12.23
CA SER A 266 15.54 -1.03 -11.49
C SER A 266 16.29 -0.09 -12.43
N ALA A 267 16.82 -0.60 -13.55
CA ALA A 267 17.63 0.19 -14.48
C ALA A 267 16.89 1.39 -15.12
N PRO A 268 15.60 1.29 -15.49
CA PRO A 268 14.86 2.45 -15.99
C PRO A 268 14.76 3.60 -15.01
N GLY A 269 14.93 3.34 -13.71
CA GLY A 269 14.92 4.37 -12.67
C GLY A 269 16.03 5.42 -12.84
N PHE A 270 17.15 5.09 -13.46
CA PHE A 270 18.19 6.07 -13.77
C PHE A 270 17.75 7.12 -14.79
N LEU A 271 16.76 6.84 -15.63
CA LEU A 271 16.21 7.83 -16.55
C LEU A 271 15.56 9.01 -15.79
N PHE A 272 15.12 8.79 -14.54
CA PHE A 272 14.55 9.86 -13.73
C PHE A 272 15.58 10.89 -13.20
N ILE A 273 16.87 10.72 -13.51
CA ILE A 273 17.85 11.77 -13.27
C ILE A 273 17.49 13.06 -14.04
N PHE A 274 16.82 12.93 -15.19
CA PHE A 274 16.31 14.07 -15.96
C PHE A 274 15.26 14.90 -15.21
N TYR A 275 14.69 14.40 -14.11
CA TYR A 275 13.76 15.16 -13.24
C TYR A 275 14.41 16.37 -12.58
N ILE A 276 15.74 16.43 -12.55
CA ILE A 276 16.48 17.62 -12.12
C ILE A 276 16.06 18.85 -12.94
N TRP A 277 15.73 18.68 -14.21
CA TRP A 277 15.35 19.78 -15.10
C TRP A 277 13.83 19.96 -15.25
N VAL A 278 13.07 18.91 -15.05
CA VAL A 278 11.63 18.88 -15.37
C VAL A 278 10.76 19.11 -14.14
N LEU A 279 11.13 18.54 -12.99
CA LEU A 279 10.30 18.60 -11.78
C LEU A 279 10.48 19.96 -11.09
N PRO A 280 9.41 20.78 -10.94
CA PRO A 280 9.49 22.07 -10.25
C PRO A 280 9.67 21.89 -8.74
N LYS A 281 10.24 22.89 -8.09
CA LYS A 281 10.22 22.99 -6.63
C LYS A 281 8.81 23.29 -6.14
N SER A 282 8.52 22.99 -4.88
CA SER A 282 7.29 23.43 -4.23
C SER A 282 7.35 24.92 -3.93
N ALA A 283 6.41 25.70 -4.50
CA ALA A 283 6.32 27.13 -4.21
C ALA A 283 5.98 27.36 -2.71
N ARG A 284 5.09 26.54 -2.15
CA ARG A 284 4.72 26.60 -0.74
C ARG A 284 5.93 26.37 0.20
N TRP A 285 6.78 25.40 -0.13
CA TRP A 285 8.00 25.12 0.62
C TRP A 285 9.04 26.27 0.50
N LEU A 286 9.19 26.84 -0.70
CA LEU A 286 10.09 27.98 -0.94
C LEU A 286 9.67 29.19 -0.11
N MET A 287 8.38 29.50 -0.08
CA MET A 287 7.82 30.58 0.71
C MET A 287 8.06 30.33 2.21
N ALA A 288 7.79 29.11 2.72
CA ALA A 288 8.03 28.75 4.12
C ALA A 288 9.51 28.83 4.52
N ASN A 289 10.45 28.79 3.56
CA ASN A 289 11.89 28.96 3.77
C ASN A 289 12.41 30.35 3.35
N GLN A 290 11.52 31.37 3.26
CA GLN A 290 11.85 32.77 2.95
C GLN A 290 12.52 32.99 1.56
N ARG A 291 12.38 32.03 0.63
CA ARG A 291 12.87 32.13 -0.74
C ARG A 291 11.76 32.64 -1.66
N ASN A 292 11.23 33.81 -1.34
CA ASN A 292 10.02 34.35 -1.94
C ASN A 292 10.18 34.69 -3.42
N GLU A 293 11.33 35.20 -3.85
CA GLU A 293 11.60 35.54 -5.25
C GLU A 293 11.51 34.29 -6.14
N GLU A 294 12.16 33.18 -5.74
CA GLU A 294 12.09 31.93 -6.48
C GLU A 294 10.67 31.35 -6.53
N ALA A 295 9.92 31.49 -5.43
CA ALA A 295 8.54 31.03 -5.37
C ALA A 295 7.66 31.81 -6.35
N MET A 296 7.79 33.15 -6.37
CA MET A 296 7.03 34.00 -7.28
C MET A 296 7.40 33.75 -8.74
N ASP A 297 8.66 33.53 -9.07
CA ASP A 297 9.07 33.16 -10.44
C ASP A 297 8.43 31.85 -10.91
N LEU A 298 8.34 30.85 -10.02
CA LEU A 298 7.67 29.59 -10.34
C LEU A 298 6.17 29.77 -10.51
N ILE A 299 5.51 30.58 -9.67
CA ILE A 299 4.09 30.89 -9.76
C ILE A 299 3.79 31.64 -11.07
N ARG A 300 4.62 32.64 -11.44
CA ARG A 300 4.50 33.37 -12.73
C ARG A 300 4.63 32.41 -13.91
N LYS A 301 5.63 31.51 -13.91
CA LYS A 301 5.79 30.49 -14.97
C LYS A 301 4.56 29.59 -15.07
N ALA A 302 4.00 29.16 -13.93
CA ALA A 302 2.79 28.35 -13.90
C ALA A 302 1.57 29.12 -14.43
N ALA A 303 1.42 30.39 -14.05
CA ALA A 303 0.34 31.28 -14.49
C ALA A 303 0.39 31.53 -16.02
N LEU A 304 1.59 31.82 -16.56
CA LEU A 304 1.81 31.99 -17.99
C LEU A 304 1.48 30.72 -18.77
N MET A 305 1.92 29.54 -18.29
CA MET A 305 1.61 28.26 -18.92
C MET A 305 0.13 27.93 -18.92
N ASN A 306 -0.60 28.39 -17.90
CA ASN A 306 -2.06 28.23 -17.77
C ASN A 306 -2.84 29.29 -18.57
N GLY A 307 -2.18 30.29 -19.17
CA GLY A 307 -2.82 31.40 -19.88
C GLY A 307 -3.56 32.39 -18.99
N LYS A 308 -3.18 32.46 -17.71
CA LYS A 308 -3.74 33.38 -16.72
C LYS A 308 -2.62 34.18 -16.06
N PRO A 309 -2.07 35.21 -16.75
CA PRO A 309 -1.00 36.02 -16.18
C PRO A 309 -1.47 36.75 -14.92
N LEU A 310 -0.62 36.82 -13.91
CA LEU A 310 -0.85 37.58 -12.70
C LEU A 310 -0.69 39.07 -13.01
N GLN A 311 -1.70 39.87 -12.72
CA GLN A 311 -1.71 41.29 -13.04
C GLN A 311 -1.03 42.17 -11.98
N GLU A 312 -0.92 41.76 -10.71
CA GLU A 312 -0.27 42.51 -9.65
C GLU A 312 0.52 41.62 -8.69
N ASP A 313 1.86 41.74 -8.75
CA ASP A 313 2.77 40.99 -7.90
C ASP A 313 2.84 41.52 -6.46
N ILE A 314 2.46 42.77 -6.24
CA ILE A 314 2.75 43.52 -5.00
C ILE A 314 1.79 43.12 -3.86
N GLU A 315 0.51 42.93 -4.16
CA GLU A 315 -0.51 42.56 -3.15
C GLU A 315 -0.32 41.13 -2.63
N ILE A 316 0.11 40.20 -3.50
CA ILE A 316 0.39 38.81 -3.13
C ILE A 316 1.58 38.74 -2.17
N TYR A 317 2.58 39.61 -2.38
CA TYR A 317 3.81 39.65 -1.59
C TYR A 317 3.57 40.23 -0.18
N GLN A 318 2.73 41.25 -0.04
CA GLN A 318 2.42 41.88 1.26
C GLN A 318 1.54 40.98 2.14
N GLY A 319 0.48 40.42 1.60
CA GLY A 319 -0.41 39.53 2.35
C GLY A 319 0.27 38.24 2.82
N TYR A 320 1.26 37.76 2.05
CA TYR A 320 2.03 36.56 2.44
C TYR A 320 3.08 36.84 3.50
N ASN A 321 3.78 37.99 3.46
CA ASN A 321 4.75 38.35 4.48
C ASN A 321 4.12 38.47 5.87
N ASP A 322 2.86 38.88 5.97
CA ASP A 322 2.15 38.94 7.23
C ASP A 322 1.78 37.56 7.78
N MET A 323 1.47 36.60 6.88
CA MET A 323 1.27 35.19 7.27
C MET A 323 2.56 34.51 7.73
N VAL A 324 3.68 34.74 7.03
CA VAL A 324 5.00 34.19 7.40
C VAL A 324 5.45 34.68 8.76
N LYS A 325 5.22 35.97 9.10
CA LYS A 325 5.50 36.52 10.43
C LYS A 325 4.65 35.85 11.53
N MET A 326 3.43 35.38 11.21
CA MET A 326 2.62 34.58 12.13
C MET A 326 3.10 33.12 12.25
N GLU A 327 3.62 32.52 11.17
CA GLU A 327 4.15 31.15 11.16
C GLU A 327 5.61 31.06 11.69
N GLU A 328 6.41 32.12 11.61
CA GLU A 328 7.79 32.14 12.16
C GLU A 328 7.86 31.87 13.67
N ARG A 329 6.75 31.98 14.40
CA ARG A 329 6.67 31.56 15.81
C ARG A 329 6.68 30.05 16.02
N LYS A 330 6.74 29.22 14.95
CA LYS A 330 6.66 27.75 15.06
C LYS A 330 7.67 27.01 14.17
N LYS A 331 8.96 27.22 14.38
CA LYS A 331 9.96 26.20 14.00
C LYS A 331 10.12 25.21 15.15
N ASP A 332 9.14 24.34 15.32
CA ASP A 332 9.20 23.31 16.35
C ASP A 332 9.81 22.03 15.76
N THR A 333 10.86 21.54 16.39
CA THR A 333 11.51 20.24 16.13
C THR A 333 10.65 19.11 16.72
N VAL A 334 10.75 17.89 16.23
CA VAL A 334 10.05 16.72 16.78
C VAL A 334 10.25 16.57 18.30
N ILE A 335 11.38 17.05 18.84
CA ILE A 335 11.69 17.10 20.28
C ILE A 335 10.82 18.13 21.00
N ASP A 336 10.41 19.20 20.34
CA ASP A 336 9.55 20.24 20.92
C ASP A 336 8.10 19.77 21.08
N LEU A 337 7.72 18.66 20.41
CA LEU A 337 6.43 17.98 20.60
C LEU A 337 6.23 17.52 22.06
N VAL A 338 7.33 17.28 22.78
CA VAL A 338 7.31 16.83 24.19
C VAL A 338 7.80 17.93 25.14
N ARG A 339 8.52 18.94 24.64
CA ARG A 339 9.24 19.94 25.45
C ARG A 339 8.35 21.09 25.91
N THR A 340 7.44 21.58 25.07
CA THR A 340 6.59 22.73 25.44
C THR A 340 5.26 22.28 26.09
N PRO A 341 4.78 23.00 27.14
CA PRO A 341 3.54 22.64 27.84
C PRO A 341 2.32 22.58 26.94
N LYS A 342 2.22 23.44 25.91
CA LYS A 342 1.13 23.43 24.92
C LYS A 342 1.22 22.22 23.98
N MET A 343 2.43 21.84 23.54
CA MET A 343 2.61 20.67 22.68
C MET A 343 2.45 19.37 23.46
N ARG A 344 2.92 19.34 24.73
CA ARG A 344 2.66 18.23 25.64
C ARG A 344 1.16 18.06 25.91
N ARG A 345 0.42 19.16 26.05
CA ARG A 345 -1.05 19.13 26.13
C ARG A 345 -1.66 18.59 24.82
N ASN A 346 -1.20 19.03 23.65
CA ASN A 346 -1.65 18.51 22.37
C ASN A 346 -1.24 17.02 22.18
N SER A 347 -0.06 16.62 22.67
CA SER A 347 0.35 15.21 22.68
C SER A 347 -0.48 14.39 23.69
N CYS A 348 -0.83 14.97 24.85
CA CYS A 348 -1.75 14.38 25.80
C CYS A 348 -3.18 14.34 25.27
N ILE A 349 -3.61 15.35 24.53
CA ILE A 349 -4.90 15.37 23.83
C ILE A 349 -4.88 14.31 22.70
N MET A 350 -3.79 14.18 21.95
CA MET A 350 -3.61 13.10 20.97
C MET A 350 -3.62 11.72 21.64
N PHE A 351 -3.02 11.59 22.83
CA PHE A 351 -3.08 10.36 23.63
C PHE A 351 -4.48 10.13 24.19
N TYR A 352 -5.15 11.16 24.67
CA TYR A 352 -6.55 11.11 25.12
C TYR A 352 -7.51 10.78 23.98
N LEU A 353 -7.32 11.39 22.80
CA LEU A 353 -8.06 11.04 21.58
C LEU A 353 -7.71 9.63 21.07
N CYS A 354 -6.49 9.11 21.35
CA CYS A 354 -6.18 7.70 21.16
C CYS A 354 -6.95 6.79 22.12
N VAL A 355 -7.43 7.30 23.24
CA VAL A 355 -8.31 6.59 24.18
C VAL A 355 -9.78 6.74 23.78
N SER A 356 -10.17 7.81 23.07
CA SER A 356 -11.50 7.93 22.47
C SER A 356 -11.67 6.90 21.34
N SER A 357 -12.85 6.34 21.17
CA SER A 357 -13.13 5.24 20.22
C SER A 357 -12.83 5.56 18.74
N THR A 358 -12.85 6.83 18.38
CA THR A 358 -12.77 7.30 16.97
C THR A 358 -11.39 7.13 16.36
N ILE A 359 -10.30 7.56 17.04
CA ILE A 359 -8.94 7.50 16.48
C ILE A 359 -8.38 6.08 16.45
N PRO A 360 -8.49 5.27 17.52
CA PRO A 360 -8.12 3.87 17.47
C PRO A 360 -8.85 3.10 16.38
N SER A 361 -10.15 3.35 16.19
CA SER A 361 -10.96 2.70 15.16
C SER A 361 -10.45 3.06 13.76
N LEU A 362 -10.08 4.31 13.52
CA LEU A 362 -9.54 4.77 12.24
C LEU A 362 -8.13 4.20 11.99
N CYS A 363 -7.24 4.24 12.98
CA CYS A 363 -5.89 3.68 12.91
C CYS A 363 -5.94 2.17 12.67
N LEU A 364 -6.82 1.46 13.38
CA LEU A 364 -7.02 0.03 13.22
C LEU A 364 -7.63 -0.30 11.86
N SER A 365 -8.61 0.47 11.38
CA SER A 365 -9.17 0.31 10.05
C SER A 365 -8.09 0.45 8.97
N ARG A 366 -7.19 1.43 9.07
CA ARG A 366 -6.06 1.59 8.16
C ARG A 366 -5.04 0.47 8.24
N PHE A 367 -4.71 0.05 9.46
CA PHE A 367 -3.82 -1.09 9.72
C PHE A 367 -4.36 -2.36 9.05
N VAL A 368 -5.63 -2.69 9.29
CA VAL A 368 -6.28 -3.88 8.74
C VAL A 368 -6.37 -3.83 7.21
N ASN A 369 -6.74 -2.68 6.65
CA ASN A 369 -6.79 -2.51 5.20
C ASN A 369 -5.45 -2.84 4.53
N VAL A 370 -4.35 -2.29 5.05
CA VAL A 370 -3.02 -2.49 4.48
C VAL A 370 -2.51 -3.90 4.76
N LEU A 371 -2.79 -4.44 5.95
CA LEU A 371 -2.47 -5.82 6.31
C LEU A 371 -3.06 -6.81 5.30
N VAL A 372 -4.35 -6.71 5.03
CA VAL A 372 -5.05 -7.65 4.16
C VAL A 372 -4.74 -7.37 2.69
N TYR A 373 -4.58 -6.10 2.30
CA TYR A 373 -4.16 -5.72 0.95
C TYR A 373 -2.84 -6.42 0.55
N TYR A 374 -1.81 -6.33 1.42
CA TYR A 374 -0.53 -7.00 1.15
C TYR A 374 -0.61 -8.51 1.40
N GLY A 375 -1.38 -8.95 2.38
CA GLY A 375 -1.63 -10.37 2.62
C GLY A 375 -2.15 -11.09 1.37
N LEU A 376 -3.14 -10.52 0.69
CA LEU A 376 -3.68 -11.07 -0.56
C LEU A 376 -2.73 -10.84 -1.75
N SER A 377 -2.07 -9.68 -1.84
CA SER A 377 -1.26 -9.32 -3.01
C SER A 377 0.08 -10.04 -3.08
N LEU A 378 0.67 -10.41 -1.96
CA LEU A 378 1.98 -11.08 -1.92
C LEU A 378 1.87 -12.60 -1.99
N ASN A 379 0.70 -13.17 -1.69
CA ASN A 379 0.49 -14.62 -1.62
C ASN A 379 -0.44 -15.13 -2.74
N ILE A 380 -0.26 -14.60 -3.92
CA ILE A 380 -1.08 -14.92 -5.11
C ILE A 380 -0.91 -16.39 -5.55
N SER A 381 0.25 -16.98 -5.30
CA SER A 381 0.56 -18.39 -5.62
C SER A 381 -0.40 -19.41 -4.99
N ASP A 382 -1.02 -19.06 -3.86
CA ASP A 382 -1.87 -19.98 -3.10
C ASP A 382 -3.25 -20.20 -3.68
N PHE A 383 -3.63 -19.40 -4.67
CA PHE A 383 -4.95 -19.53 -5.28
C PHE A 383 -5.02 -20.61 -6.37
N GLY A 384 -3.91 -21.32 -6.65
CA GLY A 384 -3.88 -22.50 -7.52
C GLY A 384 -3.98 -22.23 -9.02
N MET A 385 -4.02 -20.95 -9.44
CA MET A 385 -3.98 -20.55 -10.85
C MET A 385 -2.59 -20.09 -11.27
N ASN A 386 -2.39 -19.92 -12.58
CA ASN A 386 -1.15 -19.34 -13.11
C ASN A 386 -0.87 -17.98 -12.47
N ILE A 387 0.30 -17.85 -11.80
CA ILE A 387 0.70 -16.68 -11.02
C ILE A 387 0.70 -15.38 -11.84
N TYR A 388 1.10 -15.44 -13.11
CA TYR A 388 1.13 -14.29 -14.03
C TYR A 388 -0.28 -13.79 -14.34
N LEU A 389 -1.20 -14.74 -14.62
CA LEU A 389 -2.59 -14.42 -14.91
C LEU A 389 -3.30 -13.86 -13.66
N THR A 390 -3.09 -14.45 -12.50
CA THR A 390 -3.68 -13.98 -11.23
C THR A 390 -3.18 -12.58 -10.90
N GLN A 391 -1.87 -12.32 -11.05
CA GLN A 391 -1.29 -11.00 -10.86
C GLN A 391 -1.88 -9.97 -11.83
N LEU A 392 -2.02 -10.32 -13.11
CA LEU A 392 -2.63 -9.46 -14.12
C LEU A 392 -4.07 -9.08 -13.74
N ILE A 393 -4.88 -10.06 -13.35
CA ILE A 393 -6.28 -9.83 -12.99
C ILE A 393 -6.37 -9.01 -11.69
N PHE A 394 -5.52 -9.26 -10.71
CA PHE A 394 -5.46 -8.44 -9.49
C PHE A 394 -5.18 -6.98 -9.80
N GLY A 395 -4.26 -6.70 -10.73
CA GLY A 395 -3.99 -5.35 -11.21
C GLY A 395 -5.17 -4.72 -11.96
N LEU A 396 -5.86 -5.51 -12.80
CA LEU A 396 -7.06 -5.05 -13.52
C LEU A 396 -8.22 -4.73 -12.57
N VAL A 397 -8.39 -5.50 -11.50
CA VAL A 397 -9.43 -5.28 -10.47
C VAL A 397 -9.21 -3.99 -9.68
N GLU A 398 -7.96 -3.53 -9.52
CA GLU A 398 -7.66 -2.27 -8.82
C GLU A 398 -8.28 -1.04 -9.49
N MET A 399 -8.33 -1.00 -10.82
CA MET A 399 -8.84 0.14 -11.57
C MET A 399 -10.34 0.42 -11.27
N PRO A 400 -11.28 -0.55 -11.45
CA PRO A 400 -12.67 -0.34 -11.12
C PRO A 400 -12.90 -0.17 -9.61
N ALA A 401 -12.10 -0.82 -8.75
CA ALA A 401 -12.21 -0.64 -7.30
C ALA A 401 -11.97 0.82 -6.88
N ARG A 402 -10.96 1.48 -7.45
CA ARG A 402 -10.67 2.90 -7.20
C ARG A 402 -11.68 3.83 -7.87
N THR A 403 -12.22 3.44 -9.04
CA THR A 403 -13.23 4.24 -9.74
C THR A 403 -14.55 4.29 -8.97
N ILE A 404 -15.00 3.14 -8.43
CA ILE A 404 -16.27 3.08 -7.70
C ILE A 404 -16.26 3.93 -6.43
N THR A 405 -15.08 4.13 -5.83
CA THR A 405 -14.95 4.98 -4.63
C THR A 405 -15.30 6.43 -4.91
N LEU A 406 -15.08 6.95 -6.14
CA LEU A 406 -15.48 8.31 -6.52
C LEU A 406 -17.00 8.53 -6.41
N PHE A 407 -17.76 7.50 -6.74
CA PHE A 407 -19.21 7.58 -6.71
C PHE A 407 -19.77 7.33 -5.31
N THR A 408 -19.19 6.36 -4.58
CA THR A 408 -19.69 5.98 -3.25
C THR A 408 -19.29 6.98 -2.17
N LEU A 409 -18.13 7.62 -2.28
CA LEU A 409 -17.70 8.67 -1.37
C LEU A 409 -18.69 9.83 -1.28
N ASN A 410 -19.32 10.21 -2.40
CA ASN A 410 -20.28 11.33 -2.42
C ASN A 410 -21.58 11.01 -1.67
N ARG A 411 -21.87 9.73 -1.39
CA ARG A 411 -23.13 9.32 -0.74
C ARG A 411 -22.98 9.14 0.77
N SER A 412 -22.00 8.38 1.23
CA SER A 412 -21.71 8.16 2.65
C SER A 412 -20.32 7.57 2.78
N ARG A 413 -19.48 8.14 3.65
CA ARG A 413 -18.13 7.62 3.93
C ARG A 413 -18.20 6.38 4.80
N ARG A 414 -18.98 6.45 5.89
CA ARG A 414 -19.12 5.38 6.89
C ARG A 414 -19.70 4.11 6.30
N ILE A 415 -20.84 4.20 5.60
CA ILE A 415 -21.52 3.03 5.03
C ILE A 415 -20.67 2.42 3.90
N SER A 416 -20.05 3.23 3.05
CA SER A 416 -19.17 2.74 1.98
C SER A 416 -17.95 2.00 2.55
N GLN A 417 -17.31 2.54 3.57
CA GLN A 417 -16.16 1.90 4.24
C GLN A 417 -16.58 0.56 4.88
N LEU A 418 -17.69 0.55 5.62
CA LEU A 418 -18.26 -0.65 6.22
C LEU A 418 -18.54 -1.74 5.17
N ALA A 419 -19.24 -1.38 4.09
CA ALA A 419 -19.65 -2.32 3.06
C ALA A 419 -18.44 -2.96 2.35
N PHE A 420 -17.46 -2.15 1.95
CA PHE A 420 -16.27 -2.68 1.25
C PHE A 420 -15.38 -3.52 2.16
N LEU A 421 -15.22 -3.16 3.44
CA LEU A 421 -14.52 -4.00 4.41
C LEU A 421 -15.28 -5.31 4.65
N ALA A 422 -16.59 -5.27 4.82
CA ALA A 422 -17.41 -6.47 5.02
C ALA A 422 -17.29 -7.42 3.83
N VAL A 423 -17.40 -6.90 2.60
CA VAL A 423 -17.21 -7.69 1.36
C VAL A 423 -15.81 -8.31 1.34
N GLY A 424 -14.76 -7.54 1.65
CA GLY A 424 -13.40 -8.02 1.70
C GLY A 424 -13.20 -9.15 2.72
N GLY A 425 -13.70 -8.96 3.94
CA GLY A 425 -13.58 -9.94 5.03
C GLY A 425 -14.38 -11.21 4.78
N LEU A 426 -15.62 -11.09 4.32
CA LEU A 426 -16.45 -12.24 3.96
C LEU A 426 -15.85 -13.03 2.81
N ALA A 427 -15.34 -12.37 1.78
CA ALA A 427 -14.66 -13.04 0.67
C ALA A 427 -13.45 -13.84 1.17
N CYS A 428 -12.60 -13.29 2.05
CA CYS A 428 -11.46 -14.01 2.63
C CYS A 428 -11.91 -15.25 3.44
N LEU A 429 -12.98 -15.15 4.23
CA LEU A 429 -13.49 -16.29 4.99
C LEU A 429 -14.13 -17.37 4.09
N LEU A 430 -14.85 -16.95 3.06
CA LEU A 430 -15.49 -17.88 2.14
C LEU A 430 -14.47 -18.70 1.31
N THR A 431 -13.25 -18.16 1.05
CA THR A 431 -12.20 -18.93 0.36
C THR A 431 -11.80 -20.21 1.10
N ILE A 432 -12.01 -20.25 2.42
CA ILE A 432 -11.64 -21.39 3.28
C ILE A 432 -12.52 -22.61 3.00
N PHE A 433 -13.79 -22.38 2.65
CA PHE A 433 -14.77 -23.45 2.40
C PHE A 433 -14.70 -24.02 0.99
N ILE A 434 -13.85 -23.46 0.13
CA ILE A 434 -13.72 -23.93 -1.26
C ILE A 434 -12.63 -24.98 -1.33
N PRO A 435 -12.95 -26.21 -1.83
CA PRO A 435 -11.97 -27.26 -2.07
C PRO A 435 -10.86 -26.82 -3.03
N ASP A 436 -9.69 -27.44 -2.92
CA ASP A 436 -8.51 -27.11 -3.76
C ASP A 436 -8.76 -27.37 -5.25
N ASP A 437 -9.61 -28.33 -5.58
CA ASP A 437 -10.01 -28.67 -6.96
C ASP A 437 -10.72 -27.51 -7.69
N LEU A 438 -11.35 -26.59 -6.95
CA LEU A 438 -12.07 -25.43 -7.50
C LEU A 438 -11.25 -24.16 -7.46
N SER A 439 -9.98 -24.22 -7.90
CA SER A 439 -9.02 -23.11 -7.91
C SER A 439 -9.56 -21.83 -8.57
N ILE A 440 -10.37 -21.97 -9.64
CA ILE A 440 -10.99 -20.83 -10.33
C ILE A 440 -11.94 -20.07 -9.39
N ILE A 441 -12.81 -20.78 -8.67
CA ILE A 441 -13.78 -20.14 -7.75
C ILE A 441 -13.04 -19.49 -6.58
N ARG A 442 -12.02 -20.16 -6.05
CA ARG A 442 -11.15 -19.61 -4.99
C ARG A 442 -10.50 -18.30 -5.45
N THR A 443 -9.95 -18.26 -6.66
CA THR A 443 -9.32 -17.08 -7.24
C THR A 443 -10.34 -15.96 -7.47
N VAL A 444 -11.52 -16.24 -8.02
CA VAL A 444 -12.59 -15.24 -8.19
C VAL A 444 -13.00 -14.64 -6.84
N LEU A 445 -13.12 -15.45 -5.82
CA LEU A 445 -13.48 -14.98 -4.49
C LEU A 445 -12.37 -14.10 -3.87
N ALA A 446 -11.11 -14.50 -4.06
CA ALA A 446 -9.95 -13.67 -3.68
C ALA A 446 -9.93 -12.32 -4.41
N MET A 447 -10.35 -12.29 -5.68
CA MET A 447 -10.49 -11.05 -6.46
C MET A 447 -11.59 -10.14 -5.91
N VAL A 448 -12.73 -10.70 -5.50
CA VAL A 448 -13.79 -9.95 -4.82
C VAL A 448 -13.28 -9.39 -3.50
N GLY A 449 -12.52 -10.18 -2.74
CA GLY A 449 -11.84 -9.72 -1.52
C GLY A 449 -10.88 -8.56 -1.80
N LYS A 450 -10.02 -8.72 -2.79
CA LYS A 450 -9.08 -7.68 -3.23
C LYS A 450 -9.79 -6.41 -3.67
N PHE A 451 -10.88 -6.52 -4.44
CA PHE A 451 -11.70 -5.38 -4.86
C PHE A 451 -12.24 -4.59 -3.64
N GLY A 452 -12.85 -5.28 -2.68
CA GLY A 452 -13.38 -4.65 -1.48
C GLY A 452 -12.31 -3.93 -0.66
N ILE A 453 -11.18 -4.60 -0.41
CA ILE A 453 -10.06 -4.01 0.34
C ILE A 453 -9.42 -2.83 -0.38
N THR A 454 -9.26 -2.89 -1.71
CA THR A 454 -8.70 -1.77 -2.50
C THR A 454 -9.63 -0.55 -2.48
N ALA A 455 -10.93 -0.75 -2.62
CA ALA A 455 -11.92 0.32 -2.50
C ALA A 455 -11.91 0.93 -1.09
N SER A 456 -11.94 0.09 -0.07
CA SER A 456 -11.85 0.51 1.33
C SER A 456 -10.57 1.30 1.64
N LEU A 457 -9.41 0.90 1.08
CA LEU A 457 -8.14 1.59 1.26
C LEU A 457 -8.18 3.03 0.73
N SER A 458 -8.83 3.25 -0.41
CA SER A 458 -9.01 4.59 -0.99
C SER A 458 -9.98 5.45 -0.16
N ILE A 459 -11.07 4.86 0.33
CA ILE A 459 -12.07 5.55 1.16
C ILE A 459 -11.45 5.99 2.48
N VAL A 460 -10.76 5.10 3.19
CA VAL A 460 -10.21 5.38 4.52
C VAL A 460 -9.14 6.49 4.48
N TYR A 461 -8.50 6.70 3.32
CA TYR A 461 -7.55 7.79 3.15
C TYR A 461 -8.25 9.15 3.18
N VAL A 462 -9.33 9.31 2.42
CA VAL A 462 -10.16 10.52 2.40
C VAL A 462 -10.84 10.73 3.75
N TYR A 463 -11.43 9.67 4.28
CA TYR A 463 -12.12 9.69 5.56
C TYR A 463 -11.21 10.14 6.72
N SER A 464 -9.95 9.69 6.72
CA SER A 464 -8.96 10.16 7.70
C SER A 464 -8.71 11.65 7.64
N ALA A 465 -8.70 12.23 6.44
CA ALA A 465 -8.48 13.67 6.27
C ALA A 465 -9.67 14.52 6.72
N GLU A 466 -10.88 13.95 6.69
CA GLU A 466 -12.12 14.62 7.10
C GLU A 466 -12.39 14.51 8.61
N VAL A 467 -12.08 13.36 9.22
CA VAL A 467 -12.32 13.09 10.66
C VAL A 467 -11.43 13.95 11.57
N PHE A 468 -10.19 14.25 11.13
CA PHE A 468 -9.27 15.02 11.97
C PHE A 468 -9.53 16.53 11.85
N PRO A 469 -9.72 17.25 12.99
CA PRO A 469 -9.79 18.72 13.00
C PRO A 469 -8.57 19.35 12.37
N THR A 470 -8.74 20.54 11.79
CA THR A 470 -7.68 21.23 11.02
C THR A 470 -6.38 21.38 11.82
N VAL A 471 -6.47 21.65 13.12
CA VAL A 471 -5.31 21.86 14.02
C VAL A 471 -4.41 20.62 14.15
N ILE A 472 -4.98 19.40 14.16
CA ILE A 472 -4.24 18.15 14.38
C ILE A 472 -4.26 17.23 13.15
N ARG A 473 -4.91 17.63 12.05
CA ARG A 473 -5.13 16.82 10.84
C ARG A 473 -3.85 16.20 10.31
N GLN A 474 -2.80 17.00 10.17
CA GLN A 474 -1.52 16.54 9.63
C GLN A 474 -0.88 15.44 10.50
N SER A 475 -0.88 15.64 11.81
CA SER A 475 -0.36 14.66 12.77
C SER A 475 -1.20 13.39 12.80
N GLY A 476 -2.54 13.52 12.75
CA GLY A 476 -3.47 12.38 12.73
C GLY A 476 -3.33 11.52 11.47
N ILE A 477 -3.23 12.14 10.28
CA ILE A 477 -2.97 11.44 9.02
C ILE A 477 -1.60 10.76 9.06
N GLY A 478 -0.58 11.42 9.59
CA GLY A 478 0.77 10.86 9.76
C GLY A 478 0.75 9.60 10.63
N MET A 479 0.14 9.67 11.80
CA MET A 479 0.02 8.54 12.73
C MET A 479 -0.77 7.38 12.12
N SER A 480 -1.92 7.66 11.51
CA SER A 480 -2.72 6.61 10.84
C SER A 480 -1.97 5.96 9.66
N SER A 481 -1.11 6.72 8.98
CA SER A 481 -0.25 6.22 7.91
C SER A 481 0.88 5.32 8.45
N MET A 482 1.41 5.59 9.64
CA MET A 482 2.36 4.70 10.31
C MET A 482 1.71 3.39 10.74
N CYS A 483 0.49 3.43 11.29
CA CYS A 483 -0.29 2.24 11.61
C CYS A 483 -0.54 1.37 10.36
N ALA A 484 -0.89 1.99 9.25
CA ALA A 484 -1.05 1.32 7.97
C ALA A 484 0.21 0.56 7.53
N ARG A 485 1.39 1.18 7.63
CA ARG A 485 2.67 0.54 7.29
C ARG A 485 3.04 -0.59 8.24
N ALA A 486 2.71 -0.46 9.53
CA ALA A 486 2.87 -1.55 10.49
C ALA A 486 2.05 -2.79 10.09
N GLY A 487 0.82 -2.59 9.57
CA GLY A 487 0.03 -3.66 8.96
C GLY A 487 0.74 -4.33 7.79
N GLY A 488 1.36 -3.54 6.92
CA GLY A 488 2.16 -4.07 5.80
C GLY A 488 3.36 -4.92 6.25
N VAL A 489 4.03 -4.55 7.32
CA VAL A 489 5.14 -5.33 7.91
C VAL A 489 4.65 -6.68 8.44
N LEU A 490 3.47 -6.69 9.07
CA LEU A 490 2.91 -7.91 9.66
C LEU A 490 2.31 -8.87 8.62
N ALA A 491 1.93 -8.40 7.45
CA ALA A 491 1.29 -9.24 6.43
C ALA A 491 2.11 -10.50 6.06
N PRO A 492 3.41 -10.41 5.70
CA PRO A 492 4.22 -11.61 5.44
C PRO A 492 4.50 -12.43 6.70
N ILE A 493 4.53 -11.82 7.91
CA ILE A 493 4.72 -12.54 9.18
C ILE A 493 3.50 -13.41 9.50
N ILE A 494 2.30 -12.86 9.31
CA ILE A 494 1.05 -13.63 9.50
C ILE A 494 1.01 -14.83 8.56
N TYR A 495 1.59 -14.70 7.37
CA TYR A 495 1.66 -15.81 6.43
C TYR A 495 2.49 -17.00 6.94
N LEU A 496 3.42 -16.77 7.88
CA LEU A 496 4.16 -17.87 8.54
C LEU A 496 3.23 -18.82 9.32
N LEU A 497 2.02 -18.36 9.72
CA LEU A 497 1.02 -19.21 10.37
C LEU A 497 0.51 -20.33 9.46
N ARG A 498 0.80 -20.30 8.17
CA ARG A 498 0.53 -21.40 7.24
C ARG A 498 1.23 -22.70 7.68
N GLY A 499 2.39 -22.62 8.34
CA GLY A 499 3.07 -23.77 8.93
C GLY A 499 2.27 -24.47 10.04
N VAL A 500 1.30 -23.75 10.68
CA VAL A 500 0.40 -24.33 11.69
C VAL A 500 -0.87 -24.87 11.04
N SER A 501 -1.45 -24.12 10.08
CA SER A 501 -2.62 -24.50 9.31
C SER A 501 -2.66 -23.75 7.99
N LYS A 502 -2.91 -24.47 6.88
CA LYS A 502 -3.04 -23.91 5.52
C LYS A 502 -3.97 -22.70 5.47
N ASN A 503 -5.06 -22.73 6.24
CA ASN A 503 -6.11 -21.72 6.22
C ASN A 503 -5.92 -20.60 7.26
N ALA A 504 -4.97 -20.73 8.21
CA ALA A 504 -4.78 -19.79 9.32
C ALA A 504 -4.59 -18.33 8.88
N PRO A 505 -3.79 -18.00 7.85
CA PRO A 505 -3.66 -16.63 7.38
C PRO A 505 -4.97 -16.04 6.86
N MET A 506 -5.75 -16.80 6.08
CA MET A 506 -7.02 -16.33 5.52
C MET A 506 -8.09 -16.13 6.59
N VAL A 507 -8.15 -17.01 7.60
CA VAL A 507 -9.01 -16.83 8.79
C VAL A 507 -8.67 -15.52 9.49
N LEU A 508 -7.39 -15.28 9.75
CA LEU A 508 -6.96 -14.09 10.47
C LEU A 508 -7.23 -12.81 9.67
N PHE A 509 -6.93 -12.82 8.36
CA PHE A 509 -7.23 -11.69 7.48
C PHE A 509 -8.74 -11.40 7.44
N GLY A 510 -9.57 -12.41 7.28
CA GLY A 510 -11.02 -12.28 7.25
C GLY A 510 -11.59 -11.74 8.56
N LEU A 511 -11.20 -12.32 9.70
CA LEU A 511 -11.66 -11.88 11.03
C LEU A 511 -11.21 -10.45 11.35
N CYS A 512 -9.94 -10.10 11.10
CA CYS A 512 -9.44 -8.75 11.30
C CYS A 512 -10.22 -7.73 10.44
N THR A 513 -10.54 -8.09 9.19
CA THR A 513 -11.28 -7.22 8.28
C THR A 513 -12.72 -7.01 8.77
N LEU A 514 -13.41 -8.05 9.20
CA LEU A 514 -14.76 -7.93 9.77
C LEU A 514 -14.77 -7.14 11.09
N LEU A 515 -13.75 -7.32 11.93
CA LEU A 515 -13.57 -6.49 13.12
C LEU A 515 -13.37 -5.01 12.74
N GLY A 516 -12.53 -4.73 11.73
CA GLY A 516 -12.36 -3.38 11.19
C GLY A 516 -13.65 -2.79 10.63
N ALA A 517 -14.47 -3.61 9.95
CA ALA A 517 -15.80 -3.21 9.49
C ALA A 517 -16.74 -2.86 10.66
N ALA A 518 -16.79 -3.69 11.69
CA ALA A 518 -17.60 -3.42 12.89
C ALA A 518 -17.16 -2.13 13.60
N LEU A 519 -15.86 -1.91 13.74
CA LEU A 519 -15.32 -0.68 14.35
C LEU A 519 -15.58 0.58 13.51
N THR A 520 -15.78 0.44 12.19
CA THR A 520 -16.20 1.56 11.35
C THR A 520 -17.58 2.12 11.77
N LEU A 521 -18.42 1.32 12.40
CA LEU A 521 -19.71 1.78 12.95
C LEU A 521 -19.56 2.81 14.08
N LEU A 522 -18.41 2.82 14.75
CA LEU A 522 -18.10 3.79 15.82
C LEU A 522 -17.61 5.13 15.27
N LEU A 523 -17.33 5.23 13.97
CA LEU A 523 -16.86 6.45 13.33
C LEU A 523 -18.03 7.36 12.94
N PRO A 524 -17.89 8.70 13.08
CA PRO A 524 -18.94 9.64 12.67
C PRO A 524 -19.10 9.67 11.15
N GLU A 525 -20.27 9.98 10.62
CA GLU A 525 -20.47 10.25 9.19
C GLU A 525 -19.94 11.64 8.87
N THR A 526 -19.05 11.76 7.89
CA THR A 526 -18.42 13.02 7.49
C THR A 526 -18.95 13.56 6.16
N ALA A 527 -19.84 12.81 5.48
CA ALA A 527 -20.40 13.22 4.21
C ALA A 527 -21.23 14.49 4.37
N HIS A 528 -20.93 15.51 3.55
CA HIS A 528 -21.65 16.79 3.52
C HIS A 528 -21.56 17.62 4.80
N GLN A 529 -20.73 17.24 5.77
CA GLN A 529 -20.47 18.05 6.96
C GLN A 529 -19.33 19.04 6.72
N PRO A 530 -19.38 20.25 7.29
CA PRO A 530 -18.25 21.17 7.26
C PRO A 530 -17.07 20.57 8.03
N LEU A 531 -15.86 20.82 7.54
CA LEU A 531 -14.65 20.36 8.20
C LEU A 531 -14.54 21.03 9.57
N ALA A 532 -14.35 20.24 10.63
CA ALA A 532 -14.11 20.76 11.97
C ALA A 532 -12.77 21.51 12.02
N ASP A 533 -12.77 22.71 12.58
CA ASP A 533 -11.58 23.53 12.76
C ASP A 533 -10.94 23.30 14.13
N THR A 534 -11.74 23.09 15.16
CA THR A 534 -11.31 22.88 16.55
C THR A 534 -11.71 21.50 17.07
N ILE A 535 -11.12 21.09 18.20
CA ILE A 535 -11.47 19.83 18.86
C ILE A 535 -12.86 19.92 19.49
N GLU A 536 -13.24 21.10 19.95
CA GLU A 536 -14.55 21.37 20.57
C GLU A 536 -15.69 21.24 19.56
N ASP A 537 -15.45 21.55 18.28
CA ASP A 537 -16.44 21.36 17.21
C ASP A 537 -16.77 19.86 16.98
N VAL A 538 -15.78 18.97 17.19
CA VAL A 538 -15.97 17.51 17.07
C VAL A 538 -16.74 16.96 18.26
N GLU A 539 -16.47 17.46 19.47
CA GLU A 539 -17.16 17.01 20.70
C GLU A 539 -18.59 17.58 20.77
N GLY A 540 -18.82 18.82 20.30
CA GLY A 540 -20.13 19.45 20.28
C GLY A 540 -21.13 18.77 19.33
N SER A 541 -20.66 18.25 18.21
CA SER A 541 -21.52 17.52 17.25
C SER A 541 -21.94 16.14 17.76
N SER A 542 -21.13 15.48 18.60
CA SER A 542 -21.50 14.18 19.20
C SER A 542 -22.58 14.29 20.28
N ILE A 543 -22.64 15.42 20.98
CA ILE A 543 -23.65 15.66 22.02
C ILE A 543 -25.03 15.97 21.40
N SER A 544 -25.09 16.57 20.21
CA SER A 544 -26.34 16.87 19.50
C SER A 544 -26.98 15.60 18.89
N GLU A 545 -26.19 14.64 18.42
CA GLU A 545 -26.73 13.37 17.90
C GLU A 545 -27.30 12.47 19.01
N GLU A 546 -26.67 12.39 20.19
CA GLU A 546 -27.21 11.63 21.32
C GLU A 546 -28.50 12.26 21.90
N SER A 547 -28.69 13.58 21.74
CA SER A 547 -29.92 14.24 22.21
C SER A 547 -31.11 14.13 21.24
N GLU A 548 -30.87 13.89 19.95
CA GLU A 548 -31.95 13.68 18.97
C GLU A 548 -32.47 12.23 18.96
N GLU A 549 -31.66 11.21 19.26
CA GLU A 549 -32.16 9.83 19.38
C GLU A 549 -33.01 9.60 20.64
N GLY A 550 -32.88 10.45 21.68
CA GLY A 550 -33.63 10.36 22.94
C GLY A 550 -35.02 11.00 22.97
N ASN A 551 -35.39 11.80 21.99
CA ASN A 551 -36.60 12.65 22.07
C ASN A 551 -37.44 12.68 20.79
N MET A 552 -37.88 11.54 20.30
CA MET A 552 -38.89 11.47 19.23
C MET A 552 -40.30 11.48 19.84
N LYS A 553 -40.79 12.68 20.20
CA LYS A 553 -42.22 12.97 20.35
C LYS A 553 -42.67 13.85 19.17
N PRO A 554 -43.80 13.57 18.53
CA PRO A 554 -44.25 14.32 17.38
C PRO A 554 -44.74 15.72 17.80
N ALA A 555 -44.06 16.76 17.37
CA ALA A 555 -44.53 18.13 17.48
C ALA A 555 -45.44 18.46 16.33
N LEU A 556 -46.65 18.87 16.68
CA LEU A 556 -47.69 19.42 15.80
C LEU A 556 -47.18 20.64 15.01
N TYR A 557 -47.66 20.72 13.79
CA TYR A 557 -47.55 21.87 12.92
C TYR A 557 -48.03 23.16 13.63
N GLU A 558 -47.16 24.15 13.73
CA GLU A 558 -47.52 25.55 13.91
C GLU A 558 -47.15 26.33 12.64
N GLU A 559 -48.16 26.93 12.06
CA GLU A 559 -48.09 27.74 10.85
C GLU A 559 -47.28 29.02 11.08
N CYS A 560 -46.35 29.30 10.19
CA CYS A 560 -45.58 30.54 10.15
C CYS A 560 -46.39 31.59 9.32
N PRO A 561 -46.63 32.81 9.81
CA PRO A 561 -47.40 33.81 9.10
C PRO A 561 -46.62 34.42 7.94
N THR A 562 -47.30 34.51 6.80
CA THR A 562 -46.91 35.16 5.56
C THR A 562 -46.44 36.62 5.79
N ARG A 563 -45.26 36.95 5.26
CA ARG A 563 -44.78 38.33 5.12
C ARG A 563 -44.78 38.74 3.65
N ASN A 564 -45.52 39.79 3.41
CA ASN A 564 -45.82 40.49 2.15
C ASN A 564 -44.57 40.78 1.28
N PRO A 565 -44.70 40.69 -0.03
CA PRO A 565 -43.72 41.20 -0.97
C PRO A 565 -44.12 42.62 -1.40
N ASP A 566 -43.37 43.61 -0.98
CA ASP A 566 -43.26 44.93 -1.65
C ASP A 566 -42.09 45.68 -1.01
N ILE A 567 -41.07 45.96 -1.79
CA ILE A 567 -40.40 47.23 -2.03
C ILE A 567 -39.21 47.02 -2.96
N ILE A 568 -39.38 47.61 -4.11
CA ILE A 568 -38.41 47.98 -5.15
C ILE A 568 -37.39 48.97 -4.55
N ILE A 569 -36.11 48.76 -4.74
CA ILE A 569 -35.09 49.61 -5.38
C ILE A 569 -33.77 48.87 -5.32
#